data_4df78735e423c54fdbdb6a2238eef0d6
#
_entry.id   4df78735e423c54fdbdb6a2238eef0d6
#
_cell.length_a   1.000
_cell.length_b   1.000
_cell.length_c   1.000
_cell.angle_alpha   90.00
_cell.angle_beta   90.00
_cell.angle_gamma   90.00
#
_symmetry.space_group_name_H-M   'P 1'
#
loop_
_entity.id
_entity.type
_entity.pdbx_description
1 polymer ?
#
loop_
_entity_poly.entity_id
_entity_poly.type
_entity_poly.pdbx_seq_one_letter_code
_entity_poly.pdbx_strand_id
1 'polypeptide(L)'
;DDWLSRELTVHRPDVIVGDSMAFWAKLAAKAGIPFVSSTTTFAFNHFSAKVIGQNGAGFLQFLLAQPRINRQLKRLRAAGYAVKSVFDIIANDNETETVVYTSPDFQPCADTFSEKYHFVGPLLRPAQSSFEKLPGRSLIYISLGTVNNDALPFYRACLAAFGGDPRFQLVLSAGTQT
;
A
#
# COMPACT_ATOMS: atom_id res chain seq x y z
N ASP A 1 6.22 -21.14 -8.08
CA ASP A 1 7.71 -21.09 -8.07
C ASP A 1 8.28 -21.50 -9.42
N ASP A 2 7.85 -22.63 -10.03
CA ASP A 2 8.36 -23.09 -11.32
C ASP A 2 8.05 -22.15 -12.49
N TRP A 3 6.89 -21.45 -12.45
CA TRP A 3 6.53 -20.50 -13.50
C TRP A 3 7.47 -19.29 -13.50
N LEU A 4 7.65 -18.63 -12.36
CA LEU A 4 8.52 -17.44 -12.26
C LEU A 4 9.98 -17.77 -12.63
N SER A 5 10.49 -18.89 -12.12
CA SER A 5 11.84 -19.34 -12.46
C SER A 5 12.02 -19.60 -13.97
N ARG A 6 10.98 -20.12 -14.60
CA ARG A 6 10.96 -20.35 -16.05
C ARG A 6 10.92 -19.05 -16.83
N GLU A 7 10.04 -18.10 -16.44
CA GLU A 7 9.95 -16.77 -17.05
C GLU A 7 11.27 -15.99 -16.93
N LEU A 8 11.90 -16.01 -15.76
CA LEU A 8 13.18 -15.35 -15.54
C LEU A 8 14.31 -15.96 -16.39
N THR A 9 14.26 -17.28 -16.64
CA THR A 9 15.23 -17.95 -17.48
C THR A 9 15.04 -17.65 -18.96
N VAL A 10 13.79 -17.55 -19.42
CA VAL A 10 13.43 -17.32 -20.82
C VAL A 10 13.63 -15.85 -21.21
N HIS A 11 13.10 -14.94 -20.41
CA HIS A 11 13.05 -13.50 -20.75
C HIS A 11 14.27 -12.69 -20.25
N ARG A 12 14.99 -13.17 -19.24
CA ARG A 12 16.20 -12.56 -18.66
C ARG A 12 16.10 -11.03 -18.58
N PRO A 13 15.17 -10.48 -17.81
CA PRO A 13 15.01 -9.03 -17.69
C PRO A 13 16.25 -8.41 -17.06
N ASP A 14 16.60 -7.19 -17.47
CA ASP A 14 17.72 -6.42 -16.91
C ASP A 14 17.42 -5.89 -15.51
N VAL A 15 16.13 -5.66 -15.21
CA VAL A 15 15.66 -5.18 -13.92
C VAL A 15 14.23 -5.68 -13.68
N ILE A 16 13.91 -5.92 -12.43
CA ILE A 16 12.53 -6.25 -11.99
C ILE A 16 12.05 -5.15 -11.07
N VAL A 17 10.89 -4.60 -11.38
CA VAL A 17 10.17 -3.69 -10.49
C VAL A 17 8.98 -4.45 -9.92
N GLY A 18 8.91 -4.58 -8.61
CA GLY A 18 7.86 -5.33 -7.94
C GLY A 18 7.25 -4.58 -6.77
N ASP A 19 5.95 -4.82 -6.51
CA ASP A 19 5.29 -4.32 -5.31
C ASP A 19 6.01 -4.82 -4.05
N SER A 20 6.10 -3.99 -3.03
CA SER A 20 6.77 -4.33 -1.76
C SER A 20 6.18 -5.57 -1.08
N MET A 21 4.91 -5.88 -1.34
CA MET A 21 4.20 -7.07 -0.85
C MET A 21 4.30 -8.25 -1.81
N ALA A 22 4.86 -8.06 -3.00
CA ALA A 22 5.09 -9.11 -3.99
C ALA A 22 6.32 -9.94 -3.64
N PHE A 23 6.10 -10.92 -2.78
CA PHE A 23 7.12 -11.79 -2.21
C PHE A 23 8.00 -12.51 -3.23
N TRP A 24 7.38 -12.98 -4.31
CA TRP A 24 8.02 -13.66 -5.41
C TRP A 24 8.97 -12.76 -6.20
N ALA A 25 8.73 -11.44 -6.21
CA ALA A 25 9.60 -10.52 -6.91
C ALA A 25 10.98 -10.39 -6.22
N LYS A 26 11.03 -10.55 -4.90
CA LYS A 26 12.30 -10.62 -4.13
C LYS A 26 13.12 -11.88 -4.46
N LEU A 27 12.51 -12.91 -5.04
CA LEU A 27 13.22 -14.09 -5.57
C LEU A 27 14.12 -13.75 -6.74
N ALA A 28 13.72 -12.79 -7.54
CA ALA A 28 14.52 -12.36 -8.68
C ALA A 28 15.88 -11.81 -8.28
N ALA A 29 15.97 -11.13 -7.13
CA ALA A 29 17.25 -10.68 -6.59
C ALA A 29 18.19 -11.85 -6.27
N LYS A 30 17.65 -13.02 -5.88
CA LYS A 30 18.44 -14.24 -5.68
C LYS A 30 18.97 -14.84 -6.98
N ALA A 31 18.32 -14.57 -8.11
CA ALA A 31 18.79 -14.96 -9.44
C ALA A 31 19.85 -13.99 -10.00
N GLY A 32 20.27 -12.97 -9.23
CA GLY A 32 21.26 -11.99 -9.65
C GLY A 32 20.69 -10.88 -10.57
N ILE A 33 19.36 -10.75 -10.64
CA ILE A 33 18.70 -9.70 -11.41
C ILE A 33 18.44 -8.51 -10.47
N PRO A 34 18.80 -7.27 -10.86
CA PRO A 34 18.50 -6.08 -10.09
C PRO A 34 16.99 -5.96 -9.79
N PHE A 35 16.67 -5.64 -8.55
CA PHE A 35 15.29 -5.52 -8.09
C PHE A 35 15.04 -4.13 -7.51
N VAL A 36 13.96 -3.48 -7.94
CA VAL A 36 13.46 -2.22 -7.39
C VAL A 36 12.11 -2.48 -6.73
N SER A 37 11.99 -2.10 -5.47
CA SER A 37 10.74 -2.21 -4.73
C SER A 37 9.83 -1.00 -4.99
N SER A 38 8.58 -1.24 -5.32
CA SER A 38 7.53 -0.24 -5.50
C SER A 38 6.59 -0.30 -4.30
N THR A 39 6.55 0.76 -3.48
CA THR A 39 5.80 0.79 -2.22
C THR A 39 4.65 1.78 -2.33
N THR A 40 3.43 1.27 -2.49
CA THR A 40 2.20 2.06 -2.67
C THR A 40 1.59 2.53 -1.35
N THR A 41 2.12 2.07 -0.22
CA THR A 41 1.74 2.43 1.14
C THR A 41 2.91 3.09 1.85
N PHE A 42 2.93 3.08 3.17
CA PHE A 42 4.11 3.45 3.94
C PHE A 42 5.22 2.43 3.76
N ALA A 43 6.46 2.92 3.72
CA ALA A 43 7.62 2.06 3.86
C ALA A 43 7.72 1.52 5.29
N PHE A 44 8.12 0.25 5.41
CA PHE A 44 8.20 -0.43 6.70
C PHE A 44 9.63 -0.77 7.05
N ASN A 45 10.04 -0.37 8.24
CA ASN A 45 11.18 -0.89 8.97
C ASN A 45 10.77 -1.15 10.42
N HIS A 46 11.68 -1.57 11.28
CA HIS A 46 11.35 -1.89 12.68
C HIS A 46 10.93 -0.66 13.50
N PHE A 47 11.31 0.57 13.10
CA PHE A 47 10.87 1.81 13.74
C PHE A 47 9.46 2.18 13.32
N SER A 48 9.20 2.27 12.02
CA SER A 48 7.87 2.62 11.50
C SER A 48 6.82 1.57 11.86
N ALA A 49 7.17 0.29 11.92
CA ALA A 49 6.29 -0.79 12.35
C ALA A 49 5.80 -0.64 13.79
N LYS A 50 6.66 -0.12 14.70
CA LYS A 50 6.25 0.17 16.09
C LYS A 50 5.22 1.29 16.17
N VAL A 51 5.36 2.33 15.36
CA VAL A 51 4.43 3.47 15.34
C VAL A 51 3.09 3.06 14.74
N ILE A 52 3.11 2.31 13.62
CA ILE A 52 1.89 1.91 12.88
C ILE A 52 1.14 0.79 13.61
N GLY A 53 1.87 -0.12 14.30
CA GLY A 53 1.31 -1.30 14.96
C GLY A 53 0.68 -1.08 16.34
N GLN A 54 0.58 0.15 16.85
CA GLN A 54 0.09 0.43 18.21
C GLN A 54 -1.43 0.30 18.42
N ASN A 55 -2.19 -0.13 17.43
CA ASN A 55 -3.62 -0.37 17.60
C ASN A 55 -3.88 -1.73 18.25
N GLY A 56 -4.24 -1.72 19.54
CA GLY A 56 -4.41 -2.91 20.39
C GLY A 56 -5.36 -3.99 19.86
N ALA A 57 -6.36 -3.64 19.03
CA ALA A 57 -7.28 -4.62 18.44
C ALA A 57 -6.57 -5.59 17.44
N GLY A 58 -5.56 -5.11 16.72
CA GLY A 58 -4.76 -5.95 15.81
C GLY A 58 -3.81 -6.92 16.53
N PHE A 59 -3.41 -6.59 17.77
CA PHE A 59 -2.44 -7.40 18.51
C PHE A 59 -2.99 -8.79 18.89
N LEU A 60 -4.24 -8.86 19.34
CA LEU A 60 -4.87 -10.15 19.67
C LEU A 60 -5.05 -11.03 18.42
N GLN A 61 -5.48 -10.43 17.29
CA GLN A 61 -5.59 -11.15 16.02
C GLN A 61 -4.21 -11.64 15.53
N PHE A 62 -3.17 -10.83 15.71
CA PHE A 62 -1.81 -11.21 15.39
C PHE A 62 -1.32 -12.39 16.25
N LEU A 63 -1.60 -12.40 17.56
CA LEU A 63 -1.27 -13.51 18.45
C LEU A 63 -1.99 -14.81 18.02
N LEU A 64 -3.27 -14.73 17.69
CA LEU A 64 -4.05 -15.89 17.24
C LEU A 64 -3.57 -16.42 15.87
N ALA A 65 -3.00 -15.56 15.04
CA ALA A 65 -2.45 -15.94 13.75
C ALA A 65 -1.04 -16.56 13.83
N GLN A 66 -0.31 -16.40 14.95
CA GLN A 66 1.09 -16.84 15.12
C GLN A 66 1.35 -18.31 14.70
N PRO A 67 0.52 -19.31 15.05
CA PRO A 67 0.78 -20.68 14.65
C PRO A 67 0.76 -20.87 13.13
N ARG A 68 -0.17 -20.19 12.44
CA ARG A 68 -0.27 -20.22 10.97
C ARG A 68 0.92 -19.50 10.33
N ILE A 69 1.27 -18.34 10.84
CA ILE A 69 2.43 -17.54 10.41
C ILE A 69 3.71 -18.37 10.52
N ASN A 70 3.97 -18.96 11.68
CA ASN A 70 5.17 -19.75 11.93
C ASN A 70 5.27 -20.97 11.00
N ARG A 71 4.13 -21.61 10.67
CA ARG A 71 4.09 -22.70 9.69
C ARG A 71 4.49 -22.23 8.31
N GLN A 72 4.01 -21.06 7.87
CA GLN A 72 4.37 -20.50 6.56
C GLN A 72 5.84 -20.06 6.52
N LEU A 73 6.32 -19.41 7.57
CA LEU A 73 7.73 -19.04 7.67
C LEU A 73 8.65 -20.28 7.61
N LYS A 74 8.25 -21.39 8.26
CA LYS A 74 9.00 -22.66 8.18
C LYS A 74 9.04 -23.19 6.74
N ARG A 75 7.93 -23.13 6.00
CA ARG A 75 7.87 -23.53 4.59
C ARG A 75 8.77 -22.67 3.71
N LEU A 76 8.75 -21.35 3.91
CA LEU A 76 9.59 -20.42 3.18
C LEU A 76 11.08 -20.70 3.44
N ARG A 77 11.47 -20.93 4.69
CA ARG A 77 12.86 -21.30 5.02
C ARG A 77 13.28 -22.62 4.37
N ALA A 78 12.40 -23.62 4.36
CA ALA A 78 12.64 -24.90 3.68
C ALA A 78 12.79 -24.74 2.16
N ALA A 79 12.13 -23.73 1.59
CA ALA A 79 12.29 -23.36 0.18
C ALA A 79 13.52 -22.47 -0.11
N GLY A 80 14.38 -22.24 0.90
CA GLY A 80 15.65 -21.49 0.73
C GLY A 80 15.54 -19.97 0.93
N TYR A 81 14.41 -19.48 1.43
CA TYR A 81 14.26 -18.05 1.73
C TYR A 81 14.83 -17.69 3.10
N ALA A 82 15.67 -16.66 3.16
CA ALA A 82 16.22 -16.13 4.40
C ALA A 82 15.21 -15.21 5.12
N VAL A 83 14.10 -15.79 5.62
CA VAL A 83 13.06 -15.05 6.36
C VAL A 83 13.06 -15.46 7.82
N LYS A 84 13.18 -14.50 8.73
CA LYS A 84 13.13 -14.71 10.18
C LYS A 84 11.74 -14.43 10.74
N SER A 85 11.06 -13.43 10.18
CA SER A 85 9.77 -12.93 10.66
C SER A 85 8.87 -12.47 9.50
N VAL A 86 7.61 -12.14 9.78
CA VAL A 86 6.71 -11.51 8.81
C VAL A 86 7.24 -10.14 8.38
N PHE A 87 7.94 -9.44 9.27
CA PHE A 87 8.51 -8.13 8.97
C PHE A 87 9.61 -8.20 7.90
N ASP A 88 10.37 -9.29 7.85
CA ASP A 88 11.37 -9.49 6.77
C ASP A 88 10.72 -9.67 5.39
N ILE A 89 9.41 -9.91 5.38
CA ILE A 89 8.63 -10.03 4.15
C ILE A 89 8.17 -8.65 3.69
N ILE A 90 7.68 -7.84 4.62
CA ILE A 90 7.06 -6.54 4.39
C ILE A 90 8.12 -5.44 4.32
N ALA A 91 9.10 -5.48 5.23
CA ALA A 91 10.19 -4.53 5.25
C ALA A 91 11.21 -4.86 4.15
N ASN A 92 11.62 -3.87 3.41
CA ASN A 92 12.84 -3.97 2.62
C ASN A 92 14.05 -3.70 3.53
N ASP A 93 15.17 -4.32 3.18
CA ASP A 93 16.45 -3.90 3.73
C ASP A 93 16.82 -2.50 3.20
N ASN A 94 17.77 -1.83 3.87
CA ASN A 94 18.24 -0.52 3.45
C ASN A 94 19.17 -0.57 2.22
N GLU A 95 19.35 -1.72 1.60
CA GLU A 95 20.19 -1.92 0.42
C GLU A 95 19.39 -2.03 -0.88
N THR A 96 18.06 -2.26 -0.76
CA THR A 96 17.18 -2.40 -1.92
C THR A 96 16.66 -1.04 -2.38
N GLU A 97 16.89 -0.69 -3.65
CA GLU A 97 16.27 0.50 -4.25
C GLU A 97 14.76 0.43 -4.11
N THR A 98 14.18 1.44 -3.47
CA THR A 98 12.77 1.45 -3.08
C THR A 98 12.13 2.77 -3.45
N VAL A 99 11.11 2.73 -4.31
CA VAL A 99 10.28 3.88 -4.65
C VAL A 99 9.06 3.89 -3.73
N VAL A 100 8.86 4.99 -3.02
CA VAL A 100 7.75 5.16 -2.06
C VAL A 100 6.85 6.30 -2.53
N TYR A 101 5.56 6.00 -2.77
CA TYR A 101 4.60 6.97 -3.32
C TYR A 101 3.94 7.84 -2.23
N THR A 102 4.73 8.24 -1.26
CA THR A 102 4.35 9.24 -0.24
C THR A 102 5.45 10.27 -0.06
N SER A 103 5.17 11.37 0.63
CA SER A 103 6.21 12.35 0.98
C SER A 103 6.97 11.92 2.23
N PRO A 104 8.23 12.36 2.42
CA PRO A 104 8.97 12.13 3.66
C PRO A 104 8.22 12.66 4.89
N ASP A 105 7.55 13.81 4.76
CA ASP A 105 6.82 14.45 5.87
C ASP A 105 5.62 13.61 6.35
N PHE A 106 5.05 12.79 5.46
CA PHE A 106 3.92 11.92 5.79
C PHE A 106 4.36 10.50 6.18
N GLN A 107 5.61 10.13 5.88
CA GLN A 107 6.16 8.83 6.20
C GLN A 107 6.57 8.75 7.69
N PRO A 108 6.00 7.84 8.49
CA PRO A 108 6.47 7.62 9.86
C PRO A 108 7.94 7.23 9.91
N CYS A 109 8.73 7.90 10.74
CA CYS A 109 10.17 7.64 10.93
C CYS A 109 10.98 7.72 9.62
N ALA A 110 10.69 8.71 8.77
CA ALA A 110 11.34 8.87 7.46
C ALA A 110 12.87 8.95 7.55
N ASP A 111 13.39 9.58 8.59
CA ASP A 111 14.80 9.73 8.91
C ASP A 111 15.55 8.42 9.20
N THR A 112 14.83 7.32 9.38
CA THR A 112 15.40 6.00 9.66
C THR A 112 15.60 5.14 8.40
N PHE A 113 15.19 5.63 7.24
CA PHE A 113 15.39 4.97 5.95
C PHE A 113 16.67 5.47 5.27
N SER A 114 17.35 4.59 4.55
CA SER A 114 18.58 4.93 3.83
C SER A 114 18.29 5.75 2.56
N GLU A 115 19.34 6.21 1.90
CA GLU A 115 19.30 6.89 0.60
C GLU A 115 18.70 6.03 -0.53
N LYS A 116 18.57 4.72 -0.31
CA LYS A 116 17.91 3.77 -1.23
C LYS A 116 16.39 3.95 -1.29
N TYR A 117 15.82 4.75 -0.39
CA TYR A 117 14.39 5.02 -0.37
C TYR A 117 14.09 6.37 -1.02
N HIS A 118 13.46 6.31 -2.18
CA HIS A 118 13.10 7.47 -2.98
C HIS A 118 11.63 7.82 -2.72
N PHE A 119 11.39 8.83 -1.89
CA PHE A 119 10.06 9.35 -1.61
C PHE A 119 9.62 10.30 -2.73
N VAL A 120 8.81 9.81 -3.64
CA VAL A 120 8.40 10.53 -4.86
C VAL A 120 7.04 11.24 -4.74
N GLY A 121 6.35 11.02 -3.62
CA GLY A 121 4.99 11.53 -3.43
C GLY A 121 3.94 10.80 -4.28
N PRO A 122 2.68 11.24 -4.20
CA PRO A 122 1.60 10.63 -4.96
C PRO A 122 1.73 10.93 -6.46
N LEU A 123 1.52 9.92 -7.30
CA LEU A 123 1.47 10.09 -8.76
C LEU A 123 0.09 10.62 -9.16
N LEU A 124 0.00 11.91 -9.39
CA LEU A 124 -1.22 12.56 -9.84
C LEU A 124 -1.31 12.53 -11.36
N ARG A 125 -2.44 12.07 -11.88
CA ARG A 125 -2.78 12.21 -13.30
C ARG A 125 -3.46 13.57 -13.52
N PRO A 126 -3.17 14.28 -14.59
CA PRO A 126 -3.95 15.45 -14.97
C PRO A 126 -5.43 15.07 -15.06
N ALA A 127 -6.31 15.93 -14.52
CA ALA A 127 -7.74 15.72 -14.65
C ALA A 127 -8.14 15.80 -16.13
N GLN A 128 -8.83 14.77 -16.62
CA GLN A 128 -9.32 14.71 -18.00
C GLN A 128 -10.72 15.33 -18.18
N SER A 129 -11.39 15.63 -17.05
CA SER A 129 -12.71 16.23 -17.05
C SER A 129 -12.69 17.56 -16.31
N SER A 130 -13.41 18.55 -16.84
CA SER A 130 -13.69 19.79 -16.13
C SER A 130 -14.83 19.53 -15.14
N PHE A 131 -14.51 19.58 -13.84
CA PHE A 131 -15.53 19.67 -12.80
C PHE A 131 -15.83 21.16 -12.55
N GLU A 132 -17.07 21.56 -12.73
CA GLU A 132 -17.48 22.94 -12.51
C GLU A 132 -18.13 23.11 -11.14
N LYS A 133 -17.50 23.94 -10.32
CA LYS A 133 -18.07 24.36 -9.04
C LYS A 133 -19.16 25.40 -9.28
N LEU A 134 -20.36 25.14 -8.77
CA LEU A 134 -21.47 26.10 -8.85
C LEU A 134 -21.16 27.39 -8.11
N PRO A 135 -21.35 28.57 -8.73
CA PRO A 135 -21.12 29.85 -8.09
C PRO A 135 -21.95 30.02 -6.81
N GLY A 136 -21.35 30.62 -5.79
CA GLY A 136 -22.02 30.91 -4.53
C GLY A 136 -22.30 29.71 -3.62
N ARG A 137 -21.94 28.49 -4.02
CA ARG A 137 -22.10 27.29 -3.18
C ARG A 137 -20.79 26.81 -2.60
N SER A 138 -20.83 26.27 -1.40
CA SER A 138 -19.73 25.55 -0.81
C SER A 138 -19.70 24.11 -1.34
N LEU A 139 -18.55 23.68 -1.89
CA LEU A 139 -18.38 22.30 -2.37
C LEU A 139 -18.08 21.36 -1.21
N ILE A 140 -18.87 20.30 -1.09
CA ILE A 140 -18.62 19.18 -0.18
C ILE A 140 -18.32 17.94 -1.02
N TYR A 141 -17.10 17.42 -0.94
CA TYR A 141 -16.71 16.16 -1.56
C TYR A 141 -16.64 15.06 -0.50
N ILE A 142 -17.35 13.97 -0.71
CA ILE A 142 -17.41 12.82 0.19
C ILE A 142 -16.93 11.57 -0.54
N SER A 143 -15.91 10.94 0.02
CA SER A 143 -15.36 9.68 -0.47
C SER A 143 -14.85 8.83 0.70
N LEU A 144 -15.20 7.56 0.71
CA LEU A 144 -14.65 6.56 1.65
C LEU A 144 -13.51 5.73 1.03
N GLY A 145 -13.02 6.16 -0.13
CA GLY A 145 -11.98 5.46 -0.87
C GLY A 145 -12.52 4.29 -1.68
N THR A 146 -11.65 3.34 -2.03
CA THR A 146 -11.98 2.24 -2.96
C THR A 146 -12.20 0.89 -2.28
N VAL A 147 -11.73 0.71 -1.04
CA VAL A 147 -11.74 -0.60 -0.36
C VAL A 147 -12.96 -0.76 0.54
N ASN A 148 -13.28 0.25 1.37
CA ASN A 148 -14.33 0.18 2.38
C ASN A 148 -15.42 1.22 2.09
N ASN A 149 -15.98 1.21 0.89
CA ASN A 149 -17.02 2.13 0.48
C ASN A 149 -18.44 1.54 0.49
N ASP A 150 -18.63 0.31 0.99
CA ASP A 150 -19.94 -0.31 1.23
C ASP A 150 -20.62 0.32 2.46
N ALA A 151 -21.04 1.57 2.31
CA ALA A 151 -21.61 2.38 3.37
C ALA A 151 -22.84 3.17 2.88
N LEU A 152 -23.73 2.49 2.18
CA LEU A 152 -24.95 3.11 1.63
C LEU A 152 -25.76 3.92 2.65
N PRO A 153 -25.93 3.48 3.93
CA PRO A 153 -26.61 4.29 4.94
C PRO A 153 -25.90 5.62 5.22
N PHE A 154 -24.57 5.64 5.21
CA PHE A 154 -23.79 6.86 5.39
C PHE A 154 -23.98 7.83 4.23
N TYR A 155 -23.89 7.37 2.99
CA TYR A 155 -24.13 8.20 1.80
C TYR A 155 -25.55 8.78 1.77
N ARG A 156 -26.57 7.99 2.14
CA ARG A 156 -27.96 8.45 2.28
C ARG A 156 -28.09 9.52 3.34
N ALA A 157 -27.44 9.38 4.49
CA ALA A 157 -27.43 10.40 5.53
C ALA A 157 -26.77 11.71 5.06
N CYS A 158 -25.69 11.63 4.31
CA CYS A 158 -25.03 12.78 3.70
C CYS A 158 -25.95 13.49 2.68
N LEU A 159 -26.64 12.74 1.84
CA LEU A 159 -27.63 13.27 0.89
C LEU A 159 -28.79 13.94 1.62
N ALA A 160 -29.31 13.34 2.68
CA ALA A 160 -30.38 13.92 3.48
C ALA A 160 -29.94 15.21 4.19
N ALA A 161 -28.69 15.26 4.68
CA ALA A 161 -28.16 16.42 5.41
C ALA A 161 -27.82 17.60 4.49
N PHE A 162 -27.32 17.37 3.29
CA PHE A 162 -26.71 18.42 2.44
C PHE A 162 -27.35 18.53 1.06
N GLY A 163 -27.99 17.46 0.55
CA GLY A 163 -28.45 17.39 -0.85
C GLY A 163 -29.57 18.37 -1.22
N GLY A 164 -30.40 18.78 -0.25
CA GLY A 164 -31.48 19.75 -0.45
C GLY A 164 -31.10 21.20 -0.09
N ASP A 165 -29.92 21.45 0.44
CA ASP A 165 -29.52 22.79 0.91
C ASP A 165 -28.82 23.57 -0.22
N PRO A 166 -29.39 24.71 -0.65
CA PRO A 166 -28.83 25.51 -1.74
C PRO A 166 -27.46 26.12 -1.45
N ARG A 167 -27.00 26.13 -0.20
CA ARG A 167 -25.68 26.59 0.18
C ARG A 167 -24.56 25.64 -0.24
N PHE A 168 -24.91 24.38 -0.50
CA PHE A 168 -23.93 23.34 -0.78
C PHE A 168 -24.09 22.77 -2.19
N GLN A 169 -22.95 22.39 -2.77
CA GLN A 169 -22.85 21.47 -3.90
C GLN A 169 -22.21 20.18 -3.38
N LEU A 170 -22.96 19.10 -3.44
CA LEU A 170 -22.49 17.81 -2.92
C LEU A 170 -21.99 16.93 -4.06
N VAL A 171 -20.81 16.36 -3.89
CA VAL A 171 -20.22 15.34 -4.80
C VAL A 171 -19.88 14.10 -3.98
N LEU A 172 -20.44 12.97 -4.38
CA LEU A 172 -20.23 11.68 -3.74
C LEU A 172 -19.42 10.76 -4.64
N SER A 173 -18.38 10.15 -4.11
CA SER A 173 -17.65 9.05 -4.73
C SER A 173 -18.04 7.74 -4.03
N ALA A 174 -19.13 7.13 -4.49
CA ALA A 174 -19.73 5.93 -3.87
C ALA A 174 -19.32 4.61 -4.55
N GLY A 175 -18.43 4.65 -5.55
CA GLY A 175 -18.01 3.48 -6.31
C GLY A 175 -19.16 2.89 -7.14
N THR A 176 -19.26 1.56 -7.17
CA THR A 176 -20.29 0.81 -7.93
C THR A 176 -21.60 0.61 -7.17
N GLN A 177 -21.78 1.27 -6.04
CA GLN A 177 -22.92 1.08 -5.13
C GLN A 177 -24.06 2.07 -5.39
N THR A 178 -24.34 2.35 -6.63
CA THR A 178 -25.50 3.18 -7.04
C THR A 178 -26.68 2.33 -7.45
#